data_a96eb12676aeb106af4c40dd9c5831d6
#
_entry.id   a96eb12676aeb106af4c40dd9c5831d6
#
_cell.length_a   1.000
_cell.length_b   1.000
_cell.length_c   1.000
_cell.angle_alpha   90.00
_cell.angle_beta   90.00
_cell.angle_gamma   90.00
#
_symmetry.space_group_name_H-M   'P 1'
#
loop_
_entity.id
_entity.type
_entity.pdbx_description
1 polymer ?
#
loop_
_entity_poly.entity_id
_entity_poly.type
_entity_poly.pdbx_seq_one_letter_code
_entity_poly.pdbx_strand_id
1 'polypeptide(L)'
;MKRSAYLAVLLVSTVLGGARYAGAGQAPGAASDPDIPISHQDRVYSAEQYSNTVSVTDPVDNKLLGTIRLGDPLPANLSPLYKGQLLVHGMGFSPDHRTIAVVAIGSNAVNFIDTATNSVKHVTYVGRSPHEAFFTRDGSEVWVSVRGENYVSVLDGTTYAEKTRITVPNGPGMTIFSPDGKYGYVCSSFTPETVVITVADHKIVGRVPQASPFCPNIAATPDSKQVWFTLKDTGKTQVFDGQPPFALLKTLDTGPISNHVNIVRNANGMFAYVTIGGLNEVKVFRTDNFEQVATIPTGKLPHGIWPSGDGTRVYVGLENEDKVAAIDTLKNEVIATSPVGQAPQALVYVPDAVPAASGAINSAMTRMMVVPEGHGTSNLQPLGVAGQSAQLWLAPPGAKKEEKAPTSVSLSDQGLVQVLEAAVTGLEPGKPYLLALATEPSGTGVLEPVQGFMTNPAGAAIVNAIGPIRQVVRGEDKIPRRYLVILPGTPDNHGAAVQVQRE
;
A
#
# COMPACT_ATOMS: atom_id res chain seq x y z
N MET A 1 -50.26 1.46 -68.99
CA MET A 1 -49.43 2.34 -68.09
C MET A 1 -49.47 1.71 -66.72
N LYS A 2 -48.38 0.97 -66.37
CA LYS A 2 -48.21 0.31 -65.05
C LYS A 2 -47.28 1.17 -64.20
N ARG A 3 -47.74 1.68 -63.05
CA ARG A 3 -46.91 2.38 -62.07
C ARG A 3 -46.42 1.36 -61.05
N SER A 4 -45.13 1.14 -61.03
CA SER A 4 -44.46 0.35 -59.96
C SER A 4 -44.18 1.25 -58.75
N ALA A 5 -44.67 0.86 -57.58
CA ALA A 5 -44.37 1.49 -56.32
C ALA A 5 -43.15 0.79 -55.71
N TYR A 6 -42.07 1.56 -55.47
CA TYR A 6 -40.93 1.07 -54.69
C TYR A 6 -41.19 1.29 -53.20
N LEU A 7 -41.24 0.20 -52.46
CA LEU A 7 -41.30 0.22 -50.97
C LEU A 7 -39.87 0.34 -50.43
N ALA A 8 -39.56 1.49 -49.84
CA ALA A 8 -38.28 1.68 -49.15
C ALA A 8 -38.42 1.14 -47.73
N VAL A 9 -37.73 0.04 -47.41
CA VAL A 9 -37.64 -0.49 -46.06
C VAL A 9 -36.49 0.29 -45.35
N LEU A 10 -36.86 1.14 -44.40
CA LEU A 10 -35.91 1.74 -43.44
C LEU A 10 -35.53 0.70 -42.41
N LEU A 11 -34.31 0.17 -42.45
CA LEU A 11 -33.69 -0.55 -41.34
C LEU A 11 -33.27 0.44 -40.27
N VAL A 12 -34.03 0.55 -39.21
CA VAL A 12 -33.62 1.21 -37.97
C VAL A 12 -32.70 0.27 -37.20
N SER A 13 -31.41 0.43 -37.31
CA SER A 13 -30.43 -0.22 -36.44
C SER A 13 -30.48 0.45 -35.06
N THR A 14 -31.20 -0.15 -34.13
CA THR A 14 -31.07 0.17 -32.71
C THR A 14 -29.70 -0.27 -32.24
N VAL A 15 -28.76 0.66 -32.17
CA VAL A 15 -27.52 0.49 -31.40
C VAL A 15 -27.93 0.45 -29.95
N LEU A 16 -28.08 -0.76 -29.41
CA LEU A 16 -28.08 -0.97 -27.96
C LEU A 16 -26.68 -0.55 -27.47
N GLY A 17 -26.56 0.71 -27.08
CA GLY A 17 -25.45 1.19 -26.28
C GLY A 17 -25.52 0.44 -24.95
N GLY A 18 -24.81 -0.68 -24.85
CA GLY A 18 -24.52 -1.29 -23.56
C GLY A 18 -23.83 -0.23 -22.73
N ALA A 19 -24.45 0.20 -21.64
CA ALA A 19 -23.77 0.96 -20.61
C ALA A 19 -22.53 0.14 -20.24
N ARG A 20 -21.36 0.55 -20.69
CA ARG A 20 -20.10 0.04 -20.17
C ARG A 20 -20.09 0.49 -18.73
N TYR A 21 -20.39 -0.40 -17.81
CA TYR A 21 -20.09 -0.19 -16.42
C TYR A 21 -18.60 0.17 -16.39
N ALA A 22 -18.30 1.39 -16.04
CA ALA A 22 -16.94 1.79 -15.75
C ALA A 22 -16.40 0.76 -14.78
N GLY A 23 -15.41 0.01 -15.23
CA GLY A 23 -14.88 -1.11 -14.47
C GLY A 23 -14.51 -0.61 -13.09
N ALA A 24 -14.74 -1.41 -12.12
CA ALA A 24 -14.54 -1.14 -10.71
C ALA A 24 -13.10 -0.82 -10.36
N GLY A 25 -12.68 0.34 -10.70
CA GLY A 25 -11.32 0.77 -10.51
C GLY A 25 -10.94 1.11 -9.08
N GLN A 26 -11.66 0.70 -8.05
CA GLN A 26 -11.33 1.22 -6.72
C GLN A 26 -11.16 0.18 -5.62
N ALA A 27 -11.64 -1.02 -5.82
CA ALA A 27 -11.39 -2.04 -4.84
C ALA A 27 -9.98 -2.60 -5.03
N PRO A 28 -9.15 -2.71 -3.96
CA PRO A 28 -7.99 -3.56 -4.03
C PRO A 28 -8.42 -4.92 -4.56
N GLY A 29 -7.84 -5.36 -5.66
CA GLY A 29 -8.09 -6.67 -6.15
C GLY A 29 -8.92 -6.85 -7.39
N ALA A 30 -9.52 -5.84 -7.90
CA ALA A 30 -10.12 -5.96 -9.21
C ALA A 30 -9.18 -5.39 -10.27
N ALA A 31 -8.54 -6.23 -11.06
CA ALA A 31 -8.22 -5.88 -12.42
C ALA A 31 -9.55 -5.52 -13.07
N SER A 32 -9.78 -4.25 -13.32
CA SER A 32 -11.11 -3.74 -13.66
C SER A 32 -11.54 -4.15 -15.05
N ASP A 33 -10.59 -4.28 -15.97
CA ASP A 33 -10.84 -4.72 -17.34
C ASP A 33 -9.55 -5.35 -17.89
N PRO A 34 -9.44 -6.69 -17.96
CA PRO A 34 -8.25 -7.37 -18.44
C PRO A 34 -8.00 -7.16 -19.93
N ASP A 35 -8.93 -6.59 -20.67
CA ASP A 35 -8.79 -6.33 -22.09
C ASP A 35 -8.30 -4.90 -22.37
N ILE A 36 -8.18 -4.03 -21.35
CA ILE A 36 -7.66 -2.67 -21.52
C ILE A 36 -6.17 -2.64 -21.22
N PRO A 37 -5.29 -2.53 -22.23
CA PRO A 37 -3.84 -2.53 -22.02
C PRO A 37 -3.37 -1.29 -21.26
N ILE A 38 -2.23 -1.42 -20.59
CA ILE A 38 -1.53 -0.31 -19.94
C ILE A 38 -1.25 0.81 -20.94
N SER A 39 -1.47 2.06 -20.55
CA SER A 39 -1.31 3.23 -21.41
C SER A 39 -0.59 4.38 -20.72
N HIS A 40 -0.08 5.35 -21.50
CA HIS A 40 0.49 6.61 -21.00
C HIS A 40 -0.55 7.54 -20.33
N GLN A 41 -1.83 7.23 -20.40
CA GLN A 41 -2.88 7.94 -19.67
C GLN A 41 -3.07 7.41 -18.25
N ASP A 42 -2.56 6.22 -17.97
CA ASP A 42 -2.63 5.58 -16.65
C ASP A 42 -1.54 6.14 -15.73
N ARG A 43 -1.74 6.03 -14.43
CA ARG A 43 -0.74 6.45 -13.43
C ARG A 43 -0.66 5.44 -12.31
N VAL A 44 0.56 5.21 -11.82
CA VAL A 44 0.80 4.59 -10.53
C VAL A 44 1.11 5.70 -9.54
N TYR A 45 0.30 5.80 -8.50
CA TYR A 45 0.52 6.71 -7.38
C TYR A 45 1.01 5.91 -6.19
N SER A 46 2.04 6.41 -5.54
CA SER A 46 2.65 5.79 -4.35
C SER A 46 2.66 6.77 -3.20
N ALA A 47 2.13 6.35 -2.04
CA ALA A 47 2.07 7.16 -0.82
C ALA A 47 3.32 6.90 0.03
N GLU A 48 4.10 7.94 0.30
CA GLU A 48 5.37 7.85 1.01
C GLU A 48 5.27 8.46 2.41
N GLN A 49 5.40 7.59 3.42
CA GLN A 49 5.09 7.92 4.81
C GLN A 49 6.02 8.97 5.41
N TYR A 50 7.32 8.90 5.14
CA TYR A 50 8.29 9.77 5.81
C TYR A 50 8.61 11.04 5.03
N SER A 51 8.47 11.05 3.72
CA SER A 51 8.64 12.25 2.91
C SER A 51 7.39 13.13 2.80
N ASN A 52 6.22 12.63 3.23
CA ASN A 52 4.93 13.32 3.08
C ASN A 52 4.59 13.65 1.62
N THR A 53 4.93 12.74 0.73
CA THR A 53 4.75 12.89 -0.72
C THR A 53 3.87 11.78 -1.29
N VAL A 54 3.39 12.02 -2.50
CA VAL A 54 2.82 11.00 -3.38
C VAL A 54 3.58 11.05 -4.69
N SER A 55 4.33 10.00 -4.99
CA SER A 55 5.02 9.88 -6.28
C SER A 55 4.07 9.45 -7.38
N VAL A 56 4.30 9.95 -8.60
CA VAL A 56 3.48 9.69 -9.78
C VAL A 56 4.36 9.07 -10.86
N THR A 57 4.05 7.85 -11.25
CA THR A 57 4.82 7.06 -12.23
C THR A 57 3.98 6.74 -13.46
N ASP A 58 4.55 6.88 -14.65
CA ASP A 58 4.00 6.38 -15.90
C ASP A 58 4.23 4.85 -15.96
N PRO A 59 3.17 4.04 -16.05
CA PRO A 59 3.32 2.59 -16.03
C PRO A 59 3.83 1.98 -17.31
N VAL A 60 3.75 2.67 -18.45
CA VAL A 60 4.24 2.13 -19.74
C VAL A 60 5.76 1.97 -19.68
N ASP A 61 6.45 3.04 -19.29
CA ASP A 61 7.90 3.09 -19.22
C ASP A 61 8.44 2.80 -17.81
N ASN A 62 7.57 2.64 -16.81
CA ASN A 62 7.91 2.59 -15.38
C ASN A 62 8.76 3.79 -14.95
N LYS A 63 8.43 4.96 -15.47
CA LYS A 63 9.19 6.19 -15.28
C LYS A 63 8.50 7.10 -14.25
N LEU A 64 9.23 7.50 -13.22
CA LEU A 64 8.78 8.55 -12.33
C LEU A 64 8.60 9.87 -13.12
N LEU A 65 7.41 10.45 -13.03
CA LEU A 65 7.08 11.74 -13.61
C LEU A 65 7.36 12.89 -12.64
N GLY A 66 7.24 12.64 -11.34
CA GLY A 66 7.49 13.58 -10.26
C GLY A 66 6.70 13.23 -9.01
N THR A 67 6.68 14.16 -8.06
CA THR A 67 6.05 13.98 -6.74
C THR A 67 5.05 15.09 -6.44
N ILE A 68 3.95 14.73 -5.76
CA ILE A 68 3.00 15.66 -5.16
C ILE A 68 3.41 15.82 -3.70
N ARG A 69 3.72 17.04 -3.28
CA ARG A 69 4.08 17.33 -1.90
C ARG A 69 2.83 17.67 -1.11
N LEU A 70 2.51 16.88 -0.09
CA LEU A 70 1.32 17.09 0.74
C LEU A 70 1.60 17.96 1.96
N GLY A 71 2.84 18.00 2.43
CA GLY A 71 3.23 18.82 3.56
C GLY A 71 4.74 18.99 3.65
N ASP A 72 5.16 20.04 4.35
CA ASP A 72 6.56 20.26 4.65
C ASP A 72 6.93 19.53 5.93
N PRO A 73 8.05 18.79 5.96
CA PRO A 73 8.74 18.54 7.20
C PRO A 73 9.26 19.90 7.69
N LEU A 74 8.46 20.57 8.52
CA LEU A 74 8.85 21.90 9.02
C LEU A 74 9.95 21.73 10.07
N PRO A 75 11.19 22.19 9.81
CA PRO A 75 12.24 22.20 10.82
C PRO A 75 11.87 23.03 12.06
N ALA A 76 10.88 23.91 11.92
CA ALA A 76 10.37 24.75 13.00
C ALA A 76 9.49 24.02 14.02
N ASN A 77 8.99 22.83 13.73
CA ASN A 77 8.21 22.06 14.67
C ASN A 77 9.14 21.27 15.62
N LEU A 78 9.77 21.95 16.53
CA LEU A 78 10.67 21.38 17.52
C LEU A 78 9.93 20.53 18.57
N SER A 79 8.60 20.57 18.62
CA SER A 79 7.81 19.74 19.50
C SER A 79 7.60 18.36 18.91
N PRO A 80 7.87 17.27 19.64
CA PRO A 80 7.49 15.91 19.23
C PRO A 80 5.98 15.72 19.02
N LEU A 81 5.16 16.60 19.60
CA LEU A 81 3.71 16.60 19.46
C LEU A 81 3.24 17.23 18.13
N TYR A 82 4.07 18.08 17.53
CA TYR A 82 3.76 18.79 16.29
C TYR A 82 4.78 18.44 15.23
N LYS A 83 4.95 17.16 14.97
CA LYS A 83 6.01 16.66 14.08
C LYS A 83 5.93 17.19 12.64
N GLY A 84 4.88 17.88 12.26
CA GLY A 84 4.67 18.29 10.86
C GLY A 84 4.61 17.10 9.91
N GLN A 85 4.67 15.89 10.47
CA GLN A 85 4.60 14.65 9.72
C GLN A 85 3.14 14.34 9.45
N LEU A 86 2.79 14.35 8.19
CA LEU A 86 1.49 13.87 7.77
C LEU A 86 1.40 12.36 7.91
N LEU A 87 2.52 11.64 7.78
CA LEU A 87 2.59 10.19 7.72
C LEU A 87 1.61 9.66 6.68
N VAL A 88 1.87 10.03 5.44
CA VAL A 88 1.05 9.64 4.28
C VAL A 88 1.02 8.13 4.17
N HIS A 89 -0.17 7.54 4.03
CA HIS A 89 -0.35 6.10 4.09
C HIS A 89 -1.37 5.61 3.06
N GLY A 90 -2.49 5.05 3.50
CA GLY A 90 -3.46 4.39 2.67
C GLY A 90 -4.08 5.28 1.59
N MET A 91 -4.44 4.70 0.46
CA MET A 91 -5.05 5.43 -0.64
C MET A 91 -6.03 4.59 -1.45
N GLY A 92 -7.06 5.28 -1.95
CA GLY A 92 -8.04 4.76 -2.90
C GLY A 92 -8.34 5.82 -3.96
N PHE A 93 -9.12 5.48 -4.98
CA PHE A 93 -9.51 6.44 -6.02
C PHE A 93 -10.98 6.31 -6.39
N SER A 94 -11.53 7.42 -6.93
CA SER A 94 -12.93 7.52 -7.34
C SER A 94 -13.23 6.67 -8.59
N PRO A 95 -14.46 6.17 -8.76
CA PRO A 95 -14.84 5.35 -9.92
C PRO A 95 -14.68 6.04 -11.27
N ASP A 96 -14.67 7.37 -11.30
CA ASP A 96 -14.41 8.16 -12.50
C ASP A 96 -12.91 8.37 -12.78
N HIS A 97 -12.04 7.85 -11.90
CA HIS A 97 -10.58 7.96 -11.98
C HIS A 97 -10.01 9.40 -11.87
N ARG A 98 -10.82 10.35 -11.37
CA ARG A 98 -10.46 11.77 -11.29
C ARG A 98 -10.01 12.23 -9.91
N THR A 99 -10.20 11.40 -8.90
CA THR A 99 -9.86 11.75 -7.52
C THR A 99 -9.12 10.62 -6.84
N ILE A 100 -8.02 10.93 -6.16
CA ILE A 100 -7.38 10.03 -5.22
C ILE A 100 -7.69 10.53 -3.81
N ALA A 101 -8.11 9.63 -2.93
CA ALA A 101 -8.19 9.86 -1.49
C ALA A 101 -6.92 9.30 -0.84
N VAL A 102 -6.13 10.15 -0.20
CA VAL A 102 -4.86 9.79 0.44
C VAL A 102 -4.94 10.09 1.92
N VAL A 103 -4.76 9.09 2.74
CA VAL A 103 -4.77 9.23 4.20
C VAL A 103 -3.44 9.78 4.70
N ALA A 104 -3.51 10.70 5.63
CA ALA A 104 -2.40 11.21 6.41
C ALA A 104 -2.61 10.87 7.89
N ILE A 105 -1.98 9.79 8.36
CA ILE A 105 -2.18 9.22 9.70
C ILE A 105 -1.83 10.24 10.78
N GLY A 106 -0.69 10.92 10.63
CA GLY A 106 -0.14 11.83 11.65
C GLY A 106 -0.93 13.13 11.79
N SER A 107 -1.62 13.57 10.74
CA SER A 107 -2.46 14.79 10.76
C SER A 107 -3.96 14.50 10.90
N ASN A 108 -4.36 13.22 11.01
CA ASN A 108 -5.76 12.82 11.13
C ASN A 108 -6.62 13.30 9.95
N ALA A 109 -6.10 13.24 8.75
CA ALA A 109 -6.74 13.81 7.57
C ALA A 109 -6.79 12.84 6.39
N VAL A 110 -7.70 13.15 5.46
CA VAL A 110 -7.74 12.59 4.11
C VAL A 110 -7.56 13.74 3.13
N ASN A 111 -6.54 13.63 2.27
CA ASN A 111 -6.27 14.57 1.19
C ASN A 111 -6.90 14.05 -0.10
N PHE A 112 -7.71 14.87 -0.75
CA PHE A 112 -8.31 14.55 -2.04
C PHE A 112 -7.52 15.23 -3.15
N ILE A 113 -6.92 14.44 -4.03
CA ILE A 113 -6.05 14.90 -5.12
C ILE A 113 -6.79 14.74 -6.45
N ASP A 114 -6.75 15.77 -7.26
CA ASP A 114 -7.20 15.71 -8.65
C ASP A 114 -6.13 15.07 -9.53
N THR A 115 -6.47 14.00 -10.27
CA THR A 115 -5.51 13.24 -11.08
C THR A 115 -5.06 13.96 -12.33
N ALA A 116 -5.89 14.86 -12.88
CA ALA A 116 -5.55 15.61 -14.08
C ALA A 116 -4.52 16.70 -13.81
N THR A 117 -4.60 17.34 -12.63
CA THR A 117 -3.73 18.45 -12.22
C THR A 117 -2.69 18.09 -11.20
N ASN A 118 -2.78 16.89 -10.56
CA ASN A 118 -1.93 16.46 -9.47
C ASN A 118 -1.89 17.46 -8.29
N SER A 119 -3.00 18.10 -8.01
CA SER A 119 -3.12 19.06 -6.92
C SER A 119 -4.14 18.61 -5.88
N VAL A 120 -3.87 18.94 -4.60
CA VAL A 120 -4.83 18.74 -3.52
C VAL A 120 -6.01 19.68 -3.74
N LYS A 121 -7.21 19.14 -3.91
CA LYS A 121 -8.44 19.91 -4.10
C LYS A 121 -9.29 20.02 -2.84
N HIS A 122 -9.09 19.13 -1.86
CA HIS A 122 -9.80 19.17 -0.60
C HIS A 122 -9.06 18.41 0.48
N VAL A 123 -9.23 18.79 1.74
CA VAL A 123 -8.73 18.08 2.92
C VAL A 123 -9.87 17.93 3.93
N THR A 124 -10.14 16.70 4.35
CA THR A 124 -11.13 16.41 5.40
C THR A 124 -10.40 15.85 6.62
N TYR A 125 -10.64 16.49 7.78
CA TYR A 125 -10.14 15.96 9.04
C TYR A 125 -11.14 14.95 9.60
N VAL A 126 -10.61 13.80 10.06
CA VAL A 126 -11.36 12.70 10.65
C VAL A 126 -10.84 12.40 12.06
N GLY A 127 -11.23 11.28 12.65
CA GLY A 127 -10.70 10.87 13.96
C GLY A 127 -9.24 10.44 13.93
N ARG A 128 -8.73 9.96 15.08
CA ARG A 128 -7.32 9.64 15.30
C ARG A 128 -6.82 8.52 14.40
N SER A 129 -5.63 8.72 13.85
CA SER A 129 -4.87 7.71 13.10
C SER A 129 -5.72 7.01 12.04
N PRO A 130 -6.36 7.75 11.10
CA PRO A 130 -7.01 7.10 9.96
C PRO A 130 -5.98 6.28 9.19
N HIS A 131 -6.42 5.19 8.57
CA HIS A 131 -5.46 4.26 7.94
C HIS A 131 -5.70 4.10 6.44
N GLU A 132 -6.94 3.93 6.02
CA GLU A 132 -7.33 3.73 4.62
C GLU A 132 -8.59 4.54 4.28
N ALA A 133 -8.73 4.94 3.02
CA ALA A 133 -9.88 5.65 2.50
C ALA A 133 -10.26 5.13 1.11
N PHE A 134 -11.47 4.59 0.96
CA PHE A 134 -11.96 4.04 -0.30
C PHE A 134 -13.34 4.57 -0.66
N PHE A 135 -13.53 4.85 -1.95
CA PHE A 135 -14.83 5.20 -2.49
C PHE A 135 -15.72 3.96 -2.60
N THR A 136 -17.02 4.13 -2.35
CA THR A 136 -18.03 3.15 -2.74
C THR A 136 -18.04 2.98 -4.26
N ARG A 137 -18.56 1.86 -4.71
CA ARG A 137 -18.56 1.50 -6.14
C ARG A 137 -19.24 2.54 -7.03
N ASP A 138 -20.26 3.19 -6.54
CA ASP A 138 -21.00 4.26 -7.22
C ASP A 138 -20.38 5.65 -7.00
N GLY A 139 -19.35 5.75 -6.16
CA GLY A 139 -18.69 7.01 -5.83
C GLY A 139 -19.48 7.91 -4.91
N SER A 140 -20.62 7.48 -4.39
CA SER A 140 -21.50 8.32 -3.56
C SER A 140 -20.94 8.58 -2.15
N GLU A 141 -20.04 7.70 -1.68
CA GLU A 141 -19.41 7.80 -0.37
C GLU A 141 -17.92 7.47 -0.42
N VAL A 142 -17.18 8.00 0.58
CA VAL A 142 -15.82 7.56 0.90
C VAL A 142 -15.82 7.04 2.33
N TRP A 143 -15.43 5.78 2.50
CA TRP A 143 -15.32 5.19 3.83
C TRP A 143 -13.87 5.24 4.30
N VAL A 144 -13.66 5.83 5.47
CA VAL A 144 -12.34 6.00 6.08
C VAL A 144 -12.24 5.17 7.34
N SER A 145 -11.33 4.20 7.36
CA SER A 145 -11.03 3.42 8.56
C SER A 145 -10.30 4.28 9.56
N VAL A 146 -10.95 4.65 10.67
CA VAL A 146 -10.35 5.46 11.74
C VAL A 146 -9.71 4.52 12.77
N ARG A 147 -8.49 4.10 12.49
CA ARG A 147 -7.78 3.03 13.22
C ARG A 147 -7.55 3.32 14.71
N GLY A 148 -7.35 4.57 15.08
CA GLY A 148 -7.17 5.00 16.47
C GLY A 148 -8.48 5.04 17.27
N GLU A 149 -9.61 4.69 16.67
CA GLU A 149 -10.96 4.73 17.23
C GLU A 149 -11.71 3.41 16.96
N ASN A 150 -13.04 3.42 17.08
CA ASN A 150 -13.91 2.27 16.87
C ASN A 150 -14.99 2.53 15.81
N TYR A 151 -14.67 3.26 14.76
CA TYR A 151 -15.63 3.57 13.69
C TYR A 151 -14.97 3.73 12.32
N VAL A 152 -15.80 3.56 11.30
CA VAL A 152 -15.52 4.01 9.94
C VAL A 152 -16.21 5.36 9.75
N SER A 153 -15.47 6.38 9.36
CA SER A 153 -16.03 7.69 8.98
C SER A 153 -16.53 7.59 7.53
N VAL A 154 -17.79 7.92 7.31
CA VAL A 154 -18.43 7.93 5.99
C VAL A 154 -18.50 9.38 5.51
N LEU A 155 -17.76 9.69 4.47
CA LEU A 155 -17.76 11.01 3.84
C LEU A 155 -18.64 10.98 2.59
N ASP A 156 -19.20 12.13 2.25
CA ASP A 156 -19.87 12.33 0.98
C ASP A 156 -18.87 12.28 -0.19
N GLY A 157 -19.15 11.49 -1.23
CA GLY A 157 -18.21 11.26 -2.31
C GLY A 157 -17.94 12.45 -3.23
N THR A 158 -18.72 13.55 -3.09
CA THR A 158 -18.60 14.76 -3.91
C THR A 158 -18.07 15.94 -3.11
N THR A 159 -18.65 16.19 -1.93
CA THR A 159 -18.29 17.31 -1.05
C THR A 159 -17.18 16.97 -0.07
N TYR A 160 -16.94 15.67 0.14
CA TYR A 160 -15.97 15.11 1.09
C TYR A 160 -16.27 15.46 2.56
N ALA A 161 -17.45 15.97 2.85
CA ALA A 161 -17.89 16.23 4.21
C ALA A 161 -18.30 14.94 4.92
N GLU A 162 -18.03 14.82 6.24
CA GLU A 162 -18.49 13.65 7.02
C GLU A 162 -20.02 13.63 7.09
N LYS A 163 -20.64 12.54 6.64
CA LYS A 163 -22.07 12.30 6.67
C LYS A 163 -22.50 11.57 7.94
N THR A 164 -21.75 10.53 8.30
CA THR A 164 -22.08 9.65 9.41
C THR A 164 -20.86 8.83 9.82
N ARG A 165 -21.01 8.08 10.91
CA ARG A 165 -20.00 7.12 11.40
C ARG A 165 -20.64 5.76 11.61
N ILE A 166 -19.96 4.73 11.15
CA ILE A 166 -20.37 3.33 11.35
C ILE A 166 -19.55 2.79 12.51
N THR A 167 -20.20 2.47 13.62
CA THR A 167 -19.52 1.86 14.77
C THR A 167 -19.09 0.42 14.42
N VAL A 168 -17.81 0.12 14.59
CA VAL A 168 -17.18 -1.18 14.32
C VAL A 168 -16.31 -1.60 15.51
N PRO A 169 -15.78 -2.83 15.54
CA PRO A 169 -14.77 -3.22 16.54
C PRO A 169 -13.58 -2.26 16.55
N ASN A 170 -12.97 -2.11 17.74
CA ASN A 170 -11.86 -1.20 17.96
C ASN A 170 -10.70 -1.46 17.00
N GLY A 171 -10.16 -0.39 16.41
CA GLY A 171 -9.01 -0.42 15.52
C GLY A 171 -9.30 -0.87 14.09
N PRO A 172 -10.33 -0.34 13.38
CA PRO A 172 -10.53 -0.68 11.98
C PRO A 172 -9.27 -0.36 11.17
N GLY A 173 -8.65 -1.40 10.60
CA GLY A 173 -7.40 -1.27 9.86
C GLY A 173 -7.63 -0.87 8.42
N MET A 174 -8.46 -1.61 7.72
CA MET A 174 -8.75 -1.37 6.32
C MET A 174 -10.22 -1.63 6.00
N THR A 175 -10.72 -0.89 5.04
CA THR A 175 -12.07 -1.05 4.47
C THR A 175 -11.95 -1.23 2.97
N ILE A 176 -12.62 -2.24 2.40
CA ILE A 176 -12.84 -2.37 0.95
C ILE A 176 -14.29 -2.71 0.66
N PHE A 177 -14.69 -2.58 -0.59
CA PHE A 177 -16.03 -2.93 -1.04
C PHE A 177 -16.05 -4.19 -1.88
N SER A 178 -17.14 -4.96 -1.80
CA SER A 178 -17.38 -6.03 -2.75
C SER A 178 -17.51 -5.43 -4.16
N PRO A 179 -16.96 -6.09 -5.19
CA PRO A 179 -17.10 -5.62 -6.57
C PRO A 179 -18.53 -5.44 -7.06
N ASP A 180 -19.50 -6.14 -6.48
CA ASP A 180 -20.93 -5.96 -6.77
C ASP A 180 -21.57 -4.76 -6.02
N GLY A 181 -20.79 -4.06 -5.17
CA GLY A 181 -21.22 -2.87 -4.44
C GLY A 181 -22.13 -3.10 -3.23
N LYS A 182 -22.39 -4.36 -2.85
CA LYS A 182 -23.34 -4.66 -1.77
C LYS A 182 -22.75 -4.54 -0.39
N TYR A 183 -21.49 -4.93 -0.22
CA TYR A 183 -20.85 -5.06 1.09
C TYR A 183 -19.59 -4.22 1.17
N GLY A 184 -19.36 -3.62 2.35
CA GLY A 184 -18.08 -3.15 2.82
C GLY A 184 -17.50 -4.16 3.81
N TYR A 185 -16.23 -4.52 3.64
CA TYR A 185 -15.50 -5.40 4.54
C TYR A 185 -14.52 -4.57 5.33
N VAL A 186 -14.60 -4.64 6.66
CA VAL A 186 -13.73 -3.86 7.56
C VAL A 186 -12.96 -4.81 8.47
N CYS A 187 -11.67 -4.98 8.20
CA CYS A 187 -10.83 -5.78 9.07
C CYS A 187 -10.19 -4.91 10.16
N SER A 188 -9.90 -5.51 11.30
CA SER A 188 -9.37 -4.79 12.45
C SER A 188 -7.87 -4.97 12.62
N SER A 189 -7.21 -3.94 13.18
CA SER A 189 -5.81 -4.01 13.64
C SER A 189 -5.68 -4.34 15.13
N PHE A 190 -6.75 -4.24 15.92
CA PHE A 190 -6.67 -4.40 17.38
C PHE A 190 -7.65 -5.43 17.94
N THR A 191 -8.70 -5.76 17.17
CA THR A 191 -9.69 -6.77 17.53
C THR A 191 -9.59 -7.94 16.55
N PRO A 192 -9.57 -9.22 16.97
CA PRO A 192 -9.40 -10.33 16.04
C PRO A 192 -10.70 -10.65 15.27
N GLU A 193 -11.24 -9.66 14.58
CA GLU A 193 -12.52 -9.74 13.88
C GLU A 193 -12.55 -8.83 12.64
N THR A 194 -13.05 -9.37 11.54
CA THR A 194 -13.47 -8.61 10.34
C THR A 194 -15.00 -8.51 10.35
N VAL A 195 -15.55 -7.33 10.16
CA VAL A 195 -17.00 -7.14 10.02
C VAL A 195 -17.38 -6.92 8.56
N VAL A 196 -18.58 -7.43 8.20
CA VAL A 196 -19.20 -7.21 6.90
C VAL A 196 -20.40 -6.30 7.08
N ILE A 197 -20.45 -5.24 6.30
CA ILE A 197 -21.41 -4.14 6.43
C ILE A 197 -22.13 -3.99 5.10
N THR A 198 -23.46 -3.89 5.09
CA THR A 198 -24.20 -3.50 3.89
C THR A 198 -23.93 -2.02 3.56
N VAL A 199 -23.58 -1.74 2.30
CA VAL A 199 -23.31 -0.36 1.85
C VAL A 199 -24.59 0.48 1.88
N ALA A 200 -25.73 -0.11 1.52
CA ALA A 200 -26.99 0.62 1.37
C ALA A 200 -27.55 1.23 2.67
N ASP A 201 -27.35 0.59 3.82
CA ASP A 201 -27.93 1.01 5.10
C ASP A 201 -26.96 0.95 6.28
N HIS A 202 -25.67 0.72 5.99
CA HIS A 202 -24.56 0.77 6.96
C HIS A 202 -24.71 -0.24 8.14
N LYS A 203 -25.39 -1.38 7.92
CA LYS A 203 -25.60 -2.38 8.97
C LYS A 203 -24.57 -3.48 8.91
N ILE A 204 -24.07 -3.88 10.07
CA ILE A 204 -23.22 -5.08 10.19
C ILE A 204 -24.11 -6.31 9.98
N VAL A 205 -23.81 -7.11 8.96
CA VAL A 205 -24.53 -8.31 8.57
C VAL A 205 -23.71 -9.59 8.68
N GLY A 206 -22.39 -9.45 8.93
CA GLY A 206 -21.49 -10.59 9.08
C GLY A 206 -20.31 -10.26 9.98
N ARG A 207 -19.74 -11.33 10.58
CA ARG A 207 -18.54 -11.26 11.43
C ARG A 207 -17.68 -12.46 11.13
N VAL A 208 -16.41 -12.21 10.82
CA VAL A 208 -15.44 -13.25 10.47
C VAL A 208 -14.29 -13.19 11.49
N PRO A 209 -13.99 -14.29 12.20
CA PRO A 209 -12.89 -14.30 13.16
C PRO A 209 -11.54 -14.22 12.45
N GLN A 210 -10.65 -13.39 12.97
CA GLN A 210 -9.25 -13.31 12.56
C GLN A 210 -8.37 -14.18 13.48
N ALA A 211 -7.37 -14.85 12.91
CA ALA A 211 -6.42 -15.65 13.69
C ALA A 211 -5.47 -14.77 14.55
N SER A 212 -5.39 -13.47 14.27
CA SER A 212 -4.73 -12.47 15.12
C SER A 212 -5.38 -11.10 14.91
N PRO A 213 -5.19 -10.14 15.84
CA PRO A 213 -5.86 -8.86 15.74
C PRO A 213 -5.36 -7.98 14.59
N PHE A 214 -4.11 -8.12 14.14
CA PHE A 214 -3.51 -7.15 13.23
C PHE A 214 -3.68 -7.52 11.75
N CYS A 215 -4.76 -7.01 11.14
CA CYS A 215 -5.00 -7.05 9.70
C CYS A 215 -4.60 -5.72 9.03
N PRO A 216 -3.49 -5.66 8.31
CA PRO A 216 -3.08 -4.46 7.58
C PRO A 216 -3.83 -4.28 6.26
N ASN A 217 -4.29 -5.35 5.61
CA ASN A 217 -4.87 -5.25 4.28
C ASN A 217 -5.88 -6.37 3.97
N ILE A 218 -6.82 -6.05 3.08
CA ILE A 218 -7.91 -6.92 2.64
C ILE A 218 -8.20 -6.68 1.15
N ALA A 219 -8.54 -7.73 0.40
CA ALA A 219 -8.87 -7.68 -1.02
C ALA A 219 -10.02 -8.65 -1.36
N ALA A 220 -10.88 -8.27 -2.30
CA ALA A 220 -11.96 -9.12 -2.80
C ALA A 220 -11.68 -9.61 -4.22
N THR A 221 -12.14 -10.83 -4.55
CA THR A 221 -12.09 -11.32 -5.92
C THR A 221 -13.10 -10.58 -6.81
N PRO A 222 -12.81 -10.34 -8.09
CA PRO A 222 -13.69 -9.61 -9.02
C PRO A 222 -15.10 -10.17 -9.14
N ASP A 223 -15.28 -11.47 -8.87
CA ASP A 223 -16.57 -12.16 -8.88
C ASP A 223 -17.34 -12.06 -7.53
N SER A 224 -16.79 -11.30 -6.56
CA SER A 224 -17.33 -11.12 -5.20
C SER A 224 -17.50 -12.41 -4.40
N LYS A 225 -16.79 -13.49 -4.74
CA LYS A 225 -16.92 -14.78 -4.04
C LYS A 225 -15.96 -14.94 -2.89
N GLN A 226 -14.77 -14.36 -2.97
CA GLN A 226 -13.75 -14.51 -1.94
C GLN A 226 -13.25 -13.17 -1.46
N VAL A 227 -12.92 -13.11 -0.18
CA VAL A 227 -12.25 -11.98 0.45
C VAL A 227 -11.02 -12.51 1.16
N TRP A 228 -9.86 -11.96 0.80
CA TRP A 228 -8.55 -12.30 1.31
C TRP A 228 -8.05 -11.20 2.23
N PHE A 229 -7.50 -11.54 3.39
CA PHE A 229 -6.90 -10.57 4.29
C PHE A 229 -5.64 -11.10 4.95
N THR A 230 -4.68 -10.22 5.12
CA THR A 230 -3.39 -10.54 5.71
C THR A 230 -3.42 -10.35 7.23
N LEU A 231 -2.59 -11.12 7.94
CA LEU A 231 -2.42 -11.05 9.39
C LEU A 231 -0.92 -10.91 9.70
N LYS A 232 -0.49 -9.67 9.87
CA LYS A 232 0.93 -9.29 9.93
C LYS A 232 1.66 -9.93 11.09
N ASP A 233 1.03 -10.01 12.27
CA ASP A 233 1.65 -10.50 13.51
C ASP A 233 1.91 -12.01 13.49
N THR A 234 1.08 -12.77 12.81
CA THR A 234 1.18 -14.23 12.75
C THR A 234 1.75 -14.76 11.45
N GLY A 235 2.00 -13.87 10.48
CA GLY A 235 2.50 -14.27 9.17
C GLY A 235 1.52 -15.14 8.39
N LYS A 236 0.22 -14.86 8.53
CA LYS A 236 -0.85 -15.62 7.88
C LYS A 236 -1.66 -14.75 6.92
N THR A 237 -2.36 -15.43 6.02
CA THR A 237 -3.40 -14.84 5.18
C THR A 237 -4.64 -15.72 5.30
N GLN A 238 -5.79 -15.10 5.57
CA GLN A 238 -7.06 -15.81 5.66
C GLN A 238 -7.96 -15.44 4.48
N VAL A 239 -8.83 -16.38 4.11
CA VAL A 239 -9.81 -16.24 3.03
C VAL A 239 -11.17 -16.61 3.56
N PHE A 240 -12.16 -15.77 3.32
CA PHE A 240 -13.56 -16.08 3.62
C PHE A 240 -14.47 -15.89 2.40
N ASP A 241 -15.64 -16.50 2.45
CA ASP A 241 -16.67 -16.35 1.43
C ASP A 241 -17.18 -14.90 1.42
N GLY A 242 -17.13 -14.25 0.27
CA GLY A 242 -17.64 -12.89 0.09
C GLY A 242 -19.17 -12.77 0.14
N GLN A 243 -19.86 -13.90 0.23
CA GLN A 243 -21.31 -13.98 0.29
C GLN A 243 -21.77 -14.61 1.63
N PRO A 244 -23.00 -14.33 2.09
CA PRO A 244 -23.54 -14.94 3.30
C PRO A 244 -23.47 -16.48 3.24
N PRO A 245 -23.09 -17.16 4.31
CA PRO A 245 -22.87 -16.66 5.70
C PRO A 245 -21.47 -16.13 5.97
N PHE A 246 -20.66 -15.78 4.98
CA PHE A 246 -19.28 -15.25 5.13
C PHE A 246 -18.33 -16.21 5.84
N ALA A 247 -18.43 -17.48 5.50
CA ALA A 247 -17.68 -18.54 6.15
C ALA A 247 -16.16 -18.41 5.89
N LEU A 248 -15.34 -18.69 6.92
CA LEU A 248 -13.90 -18.82 6.74
C LEU A 248 -13.61 -20.05 5.86
N LEU A 249 -12.93 -19.82 4.73
CA LEU A 249 -12.63 -20.86 3.74
C LEU A 249 -11.23 -21.45 3.96
N LYS A 250 -10.25 -20.61 4.25
CA LYS A 250 -8.84 -21.03 4.35
C LYS A 250 -8.03 -20.11 5.25
N THR A 251 -7.03 -20.69 5.91
CA THR A 251 -5.91 -19.98 6.53
C THR A 251 -4.62 -20.51 5.93
N LEU A 252 -3.78 -19.61 5.41
CA LEU A 252 -2.51 -19.89 4.76
C LEU A 252 -1.36 -19.38 5.63
N ASP A 253 -0.28 -20.13 5.74
CA ASP A 253 0.98 -19.68 6.31
C ASP A 253 1.77 -18.95 5.22
N THR A 254 1.77 -17.63 5.25
CA THR A 254 2.35 -16.80 4.19
C THR A 254 3.75 -16.30 4.56
N GLY A 255 4.05 -16.06 5.80
CA GLY A 255 5.38 -15.66 6.28
C GLY A 255 5.37 -14.39 7.13
N PRO A 256 6.49 -14.09 7.80
CA PRO A 256 6.59 -12.96 8.72
C PRO A 256 6.37 -11.63 8.01
N ILE A 257 5.68 -10.72 8.65
CA ILE A 257 5.32 -9.40 8.11
C ILE A 257 4.56 -9.56 6.78
N SER A 258 3.50 -10.40 6.75
CA SER A 258 2.53 -10.42 5.66
C SER A 258 1.80 -9.08 5.63
N ASN A 259 2.15 -8.23 4.66
CA ASN A 259 1.65 -6.86 4.59
C ASN A 259 0.34 -6.78 3.79
N HIS A 260 0.42 -6.69 2.47
CA HIS A 260 -0.74 -6.50 1.63
C HIS A 260 -1.04 -7.73 0.77
N VAL A 261 -2.30 -7.86 0.38
CA VAL A 261 -2.78 -8.81 -0.63
C VAL A 261 -3.56 -8.06 -1.69
N ASN A 262 -3.40 -8.47 -2.95
CA ASN A 262 -4.26 -8.00 -4.01
C ASN A 262 -4.55 -9.14 -5.00
N ILE A 263 -5.72 -9.07 -5.66
CA ILE A 263 -6.15 -10.10 -6.59
C ILE A 263 -5.84 -9.64 -8.01
N VAL A 264 -5.25 -10.54 -8.76
CA VAL A 264 -4.89 -10.34 -10.17
C VAL A 264 -5.65 -11.35 -11.01
N ARG A 265 -6.30 -10.87 -12.05
CA ARG A 265 -6.87 -11.72 -13.11
C ARG A 265 -6.11 -11.44 -14.40
N ASN A 266 -5.50 -12.47 -14.96
CA ASN A 266 -4.77 -12.43 -16.23
C ASN A 266 -5.10 -13.64 -17.09
N ALA A 267 -4.40 -13.83 -18.22
CA ALA A 267 -4.62 -14.94 -19.14
C ALA A 267 -4.42 -16.33 -18.52
N ASN A 268 -3.64 -16.43 -17.42
CA ASN A 268 -3.34 -17.70 -16.74
C ASN A 268 -4.36 -18.03 -15.62
N GLY A 269 -5.29 -17.13 -15.30
CA GLY A 269 -6.29 -17.33 -14.26
C GLY A 269 -6.39 -16.18 -13.27
N MET A 270 -6.86 -16.49 -12.06
CA MET A 270 -7.02 -15.55 -10.96
C MET A 270 -6.11 -15.94 -9.80
N PHE A 271 -5.34 -14.96 -9.32
CA PHE A 271 -4.29 -15.17 -8.32
C PHE A 271 -4.34 -14.09 -7.23
N ALA A 272 -4.00 -14.48 -6.01
CA ALA A 272 -3.72 -13.57 -4.92
C ALA A 272 -2.19 -13.35 -4.81
N TYR A 273 -1.76 -12.11 -4.93
CA TYR A 273 -0.37 -11.68 -4.73
C TYR A 273 -0.25 -11.11 -3.33
N VAL A 274 0.60 -11.71 -2.50
CA VAL A 274 0.77 -11.34 -1.09
C VAL A 274 2.19 -10.86 -0.86
N THR A 275 2.36 -9.64 -0.37
CA THR A 275 3.67 -9.10 0.00
C THR A 275 4.12 -9.64 1.35
N ILE A 276 5.31 -10.25 1.39
CA ILE A 276 5.91 -10.80 2.60
C ILE A 276 7.12 -9.94 2.98
N GLY A 277 6.84 -8.89 3.75
CA GLY A 277 7.83 -7.87 4.09
C GLY A 277 9.07 -8.43 4.78
N GLY A 278 8.90 -9.37 5.68
CA GLY A 278 10.01 -9.99 6.40
C GLY A 278 10.88 -10.93 5.55
N LEU A 279 10.40 -11.36 4.41
CA LEU A 279 11.15 -12.22 3.49
C LEU A 279 11.60 -11.49 2.22
N ASN A 280 11.23 -10.20 2.04
CA ASN A 280 11.56 -9.42 0.85
C ASN A 280 11.10 -10.09 -0.44
N GLU A 281 9.87 -10.59 -0.44
CA GLU A 281 9.30 -11.34 -1.56
C GLU A 281 7.78 -11.13 -1.67
N VAL A 282 7.23 -11.46 -2.83
CA VAL A 282 5.80 -11.62 -3.07
C VAL A 282 5.51 -13.09 -3.30
N LYS A 283 4.52 -13.64 -2.60
CA LYS A 283 4.00 -14.98 -2.84
C LYS A 283 2.73 -14.91 -3.65
N VAL A 284 2.58 -15.86 -4.58
CA VAL A 284 1.44 -15.93 -5.49
C VAL A 284 0.66 -17.20 -5.25
N PHE A 285 -0.64 -17.05 -5.01
CA PHE A 285 -1.54 -18.17 -4.74
C PHE A 285 -2.67 -18.19 -5.76
N ARG A 286 -3.06 -19.37 -6.20
CA ARG A 286 -4.29 -19.53 -6.98
C ARG A 286 -5.52 -19.29 -6.09
N THR A 287 -6.53 -18.62 -6.63
CA THR A 287 -7.77 -18.39 -5.85
C THR A 287 -8.70 -19.59 -5.84
N ASP A 288 -8.61 -20.48 -6.83
CA ASP A 288 -9.51 -21.64 -6.98
C ASP A 288 -9.18 -22.81 -6.04
N ASN A 289 -7.91 -22.98 -5.66
CA ASN A 289 -7.45 -24.11 -4.82
C ASN A 289 -6.50 -23.71 -3.68
N PHE A 290 -6.15 -22.40 -3.59
CA PHE A 290 -5.23 -21.83 -2.58
C PHE A 290 -3.79 -22.34 -2.67
N GLU A 291 -3.40 -22.96 -3.78
CA GLU A 291 -2.03 -23.43 -4.00
C GLU A 291 -1.07 -22.26 -4.26
N GLN A 292 0.09 -22.28 -3.59
CA GLN A 292 1.17 -21.34 -3.89
C GLN A 292 1.86 -21.76 -5.19
N VAL A 293 1.86 -20.88 -6.19
CA VAL A 293 2.40 -21.14 -7.52
C VAL A 293 3.70 -20.42 -7.82
N ALA A 294 4.00 -19.34 -7.07
CA ALA A 294 5.25 -18.61 -7.24
C ALA A 294 5.71 -17.94 -5.95
N THR A 295 7.02 -17.70 -5.88
CA THR A 295 7.69 -16.80 -4.94
C THR A 295 8.58 -15.87 -5.75
N ILE A 296 8.33 -14.57 -5.66
CA ILE A 296 9.01 -13.55 -6.46
C ILE A 296 9.90 -12.73 -5.52
N PRO A 297 11.22 -12.86 -5.58
CA PRO A 297 12.11 -11.96 -4.85
C PRO A 297 11.91 -10.52 -5.31
N THR A 298 11.75 -9.62 -4.34
CA THR A 298 11.60 -8.18 -4.59
C THR A 298 12.73 -7.41 -3.90
N GLY A 299 12.54 -6.14 -3.63
CA GLY A 299 13.42 -5.35 -2.76
C GLY A 299 12.98 -5.42 -1.30
N LYS A 300 13.55 -4.55 -0.47
CA LYS A 300 13.40 -4.56 0.98
C LYS A 300 12.01 -4.14 1.43
N LEU A 301 11.41 -4.95 2.30
CA LEU A 301 10.13 -4.70 2.95
C LEU A 301 9.02 -4.36 1.93
N PRO A 302 8.65 -5.29 1.04
CA PRO A 302 7.50 -5.08 0.17
C PRO A 302 6.24 -4.87 1.01
N HIS A 303 5.49 -3.78 0.72
CA HIS A 303 4.32 -3.38 1.49
C HIS A 303 3.08 -3.31 0.61
N GLY A 304 2.70 -2.11 0.14
CA GLY A 304 1.55 -1.91 -0.72
C GLY A 304 1.70 -2.64 -2.05
N ILE A 305 0.58 -3.15 -2.58
CA ILE A 305 0.55 -3.88 -3.84
C ILE A 305 -0.73 -3.55 -4.61
N TRP A 306 -0.62 -3.32 -5.92
CA TRP A 306 -1.77 -3.01 -6.76
C TRP A 306 -1.58 -3.47 -8.21
N PRO A 307 -2.59 -4.14 -8.82
CA PRO A 307 -2.51 -4.59 -10.20
C PRO A 307 -2.77 -3.47 -11.21
N SER A 308 -2.23 -3.60 -12.41
CA SER A 308 -2.66 -2.84 -13.58
C SER A 308 -4.09 -3.18 -13.97
N GLY A 309 -4.73 -2.30 -14.73
CA GLY A 309 -6.10 -2.50 -15.19
C GLY A 309 -6.29 -3.79 -15.99
N ASP A 310 -5.31 -4.19 -16.78
CA ASP A 310 -5.32 -5.42 -17.59
C ASP A 310 -4.79 -6.67 -16.85
N GLY A 311 -4.35 -6.51 -15.61
CA GLY A 311 -3.80 -7.60 -14.81
C GLY A 311 -2.45 -8.16 -15.30
N THR A 312 -1.80 -7.56 -16.29
CA THR A 312 -0.50 -8.03 -16.79
C THR A 312 0.67 -7.59 -15.91
N ARG A 313 0.45 -6.60 -15.04
CA ARG A 313 1.44 -6.10 -14.07
C ARG A 313 0.87 -5.98 -12.66
N VAL A 314 1.77 -6.05 -11.70
CA VAL A 314 1.54 -5.70 -10.30
C VAL A 314 2.64 -4.76 -9.86
N TYR A 315 2.27 -3.68 -9.21
CA TYR A 315 3.19 -2.71 -8.63
C TYR A 315 3.30 -2.92 -7.13
N VAL A 316 4.53 -2.85 -6.59
CA VAL A 316 4.83 -3.14 -5.19
C VAL A 316 5.69 -2.02 -4.60
N GLY A 317 5.24 -1.41 -3.52
CA GLY A 317 6.04 -0.48 -2.73
C GLY A 317 7.14 -1.21 -1.95
N LEU A 318 8.40 -0.80 -2.11
CA LEU A 318 9.56 -1.33 -1.39
C LEU A 318 9.93 -0.34 -0.29
N GLU A 319 9.29 -0.49 0.87
CA GLU A 319 9.28 0.48 1.95
C GLU A 319 10.67 0.86 2.44
N ASN A 320 11.57 -0.11 2.61
CA ASN A 320 12.95 0.13 3.03
C ASN A 320 13.95 0.28 1.86
N GLU A 321 13.46 0.65 0.66
CA GLU A 321 14.31 0.99 -0.50
C GLU A 321 13.90 2.27 -1.22
N ASP A 322 12.78 2.91 -0.83
CA ASP A 322 12.25 4.11 -1.47
C ASP A 322 12.04 3.89 -2.99
N LYS A 323 11.44 2.76 -3.33
CA LYS A 323 11.19 2.34 -4.71
C LYS A 323 9.81 1.70 -4.88
N VAL A 324 9.34 1.69 -6.10
CA VAL A 324 8.23 0.85 -6.57
C VAL A 324 8.77 -0.16 -7.56
N ALA A 325 8.50 -1.43 -7.33
CA ALA A 325 8.80 -2.51 -8.28
C ALA A 325 7.57 -2.80 -9.16
N ALA A 326 7.81 -3.04 -10.45
CA ALA A 326 6.83 -3.57 -11.39
C ALA A 326 7.12 -5.06 -11.63
N ILE A 327 6.11 -5.91 -11.44
CA ILE A 327 6.16 -7.36 -11.62
C ILE A 327 5.33 -7.73 -12.85
N ASP A 328 5.90 -8.47 -13.78
CA ASP A 328 5.16 -9.15 -14.86
C ASP A 328 4.41 -10.34 -14.28
N THR A 329 3.08 -10.33 -14.34
CA THR A 329 2.24 -11.36 -13.72
C THR A 329 2.14 -12.64 -14.55
N LEU A 330 2.48 -12.60 -15.83
CA LEU A 330 2.49 -13.80 -16.68
C LEU A 330 3.76 -14.63 -16.47
N LYS A 331 4.86 -13.97 -16.09
CA LYS A 331 6.16 -14.61 -15.83
C LYS A 331 6.49 -14.71 -14.34
N ASN A 332 5.80 -13.92 -13.47
CA ASN A 332 6.10 -13.80 -12.05
C ASN A 332 7.55 -13.33 -11.79
N GLU A 333 7.96 -12.27 -12.46
CA GLU A 333 9.30 -11.70 -12.31
C GLU A 333 9.25 -10.16 -12.21
N VAL A 334 10.17 -9.57 -11.46
CA VAL A 334 10.36 -8.11 -11.41
C VAL A 334 10.97 -7.66 -12.72
N ILE A 335 10.30 -6.74 -13.43
CA ILE A 335 10.74 -6.22 -14.74
C ILE A 335 11.32 -4.82 -14.67
N ALA A 336 10.97 -4.04 -13.63
CA ALA A 336 11.50 -2.69 -13.43
C ALA A 336 11.40 -2.27 -11.97
N THR A 337 12.20 -1.27 -11.59
CA THR A 337 12.06 -0.54 -10.34
C THR A 337 12.20 0.96 -10.59
N SER A 338 11.33 1.77 -9.98
CA SER A 338 11.33 3.22 -10.09
C SER A 338 11.61 3.85 -8.72
N PRO A 339 12.47 4.88 -8.61
CA PRO A 339 12.65 5.59 -7.36
C PRO A 339 11.38 6.40 -7.03
N VAL A 340 11.04 6.45 -5.74
CA VAL A 340 9.92 7.22 -5.18
C VAL A 340 10.34 7.93 -3.91
N GLY A 341 9.43 8.59 -3.20
CA GLY A 341 9.72 9.18 -1.90
C GLY A 341 9.96 8.15 -0.81
N GLN A 342 10.18 8.63 0.43
CA GLN A 342 10.65 7.79 1.55
C GLN A 342 9.53 6.92 2.13
N ALA A 343 9.80 5.63 2.26
CA ALA A 343 8.91 4.62 2.84
C ALA A 343 7.54 4.52 2.13
N PRO A 344 7.49 4.01 0.89
CA PRO A 344 6.23 3.79 0.16
C PRO A 344 5.38 2.71 0.87
N GLN A 345 4.24 3.13 1.45
CA GLN A 345 3.33 2.30 2.24
C GLN A 345 2.20 1.71 1.41
N ALA A 346 1.46 2.57 0.70
CA ALA A 346 0.37 2.17 -0.17
C ALA A 346 0.59 2.70 -1.58
N LEU A 347 -0.06 2.07 -2.54
CA LEU A 347 -0.08 2.55 -3.91
C LEU A 347 -1.40 2.17 -4.59
N VAL A 348 -1.73 2.90 -5.64
CA VAL A 348 -2.85 2.59 -6.54
C VAL A 348 -2.41 2.74 -7.99
N TYR A 349 -2.95 1.86 -8.83
CA TYR A 349 -2.90 2.02 -10.29
C TYR A 349 -4.24 2.63 -10.72
N VAL A 350 -4.19 3.80 -11.33
CA VAL A 350 -5.38 4.54 -11.79
C VAL A 350 -5.41 4.51 -13.31
N PRO A 351 -6.31 3.71 -13.90
CA PRO A 351 -6.50 3.70 -15.36
C PRO A 351 -7.03 5.06 -15.83
N ASP A 352 -6.63 5.49 -17.00
CA ASP A 352 -7.09 6.75 -17.60
C ASP A 352 -7.07 7.96 -16.65
N ALA A 353 -6.09 8.00 -15.71
CA ALA A 353 -5.94 9.10 -14.75
C ALA A 353 -5.80 10.46 -15.44
N VAL A 354 -5.17 10.49 -16.63
CA VAL A 354 -5.05 11.66 -17.47
C VAL A 354 -6.16 11.64 -18.51
N PRO A 355 -7.04 12.65 -18.56
CA PRO A 355 -8.07 12.74 -19.59
C PRO A 355 -7.46 12.76 -20.99
N ALA A 356 -8.08 12.06 -21.93
CA ALA A 356 -7.72 12.22 -23.35
C ALA A 356 -7.88 13.69 -23.78
N ALA A 357 -6.98 14.17 -24.62
CA ALA A 357 -7.13 15.51 -25.20
C ALA A 357 -8.50 15.65 -25.85
N SER A 358 -9.17 16.79 -25.62
CA SER A 358 -10.52 17.06 -26.16
C SER A 358 -10.51 16.91 -27.68
N GLY A 359 -11.30 15.96 -28.19
CA GLY A 359 -11.37 15.62 -29.62
C GLY A 359 -10.70 14.30 -30.03
N ALA A 360 -9.97 13.63 -29.11
CA ALA A 360 -9.44 12.30 -29.39
C ALA A 360 -10.57 11.25 -29.29
N ILE A 361 -10.77 10.50 -30.36
CA ILE A 361 -11.62 9.32 -30.36
C ILE A 361 -10.92 8.29 -29.47
N ASN A 362 -11.64 7.75 -28.51
CA ASN A 362 -11.14 6.78 -27.53
C ASN A 362 -10.82 5.43 -28.22
N SER A 363 -9.77 5.43 -29.04
CA SER A 363 -9.28 4.24 -29.74
C SER A 363 -8.04 3.67 -29.03
N ALA A 364 -7.79 2.37 -29.17
CA ALA A 364 -6.58 1.72 -28.62
C ALA A 364 -5.29 2.45 -29.06
N MET A 365 -5.27 3.04 -30.28
CA MET A 365 -4.14 3.86 -30.74
C MET A 365 -3.96 5.15 -29.93
N THR A 366 -5.04 5.82 -29.52
CA THR A 366 -4.96 7.05 -28.73
C THR A 366 -4.39 6.79 -27.32
N ARG A 367 -4.69 5.65 -26.74
CA ARG A 367 -4.16 5.26 -25.43
C ARG A 367 -2.65 5.03 -25.42
N MET A 368 -2.08 4.63 -26.55
CA MET A 368 -0.63 4.39 -26.71
C MET A 368 0.17 5.63 -27.11
N MET A 369 -0.51 6.74 -27.40
CA MET A 369 0.17 8.00 -27.72
C MET A 369 0.78 8.61 -26.45
N VAL A 370 2.00 9.13 -26.58
CA VAL A 370 2.65 9.90 -25.52
C VAL A 370 1.75 11.07 -25.13
N VAL A 371 1.46 11.18 -23.83
CA VAL A 371 0.69 12.32 -23.32
C VAL A 371 1.53 13.59 -23.51
N PRO A 372 0.98 14.67 -24.10
CA PRO A 372 1.71 15.91 -24.29
C PRO A 372 2.30 16.43 -22.98
N GLU A 373 3.48 17.05 -23.07
CA GLU A 373 4.13 17.68 -21.91
C GLU A 373 3.17 18.67 -21.23
N GLY A 374 3.08 18.60 -19.89
CA GLY A 374 2.13 19.38 -19.10
C GLY A 374 0.77 18.70 -18.86
N HIS A 375 0.39 17.66 -19.61
CA HIS A 375 -0.81 16.88 -19.33
C HIS A 375 -0.54 15.78 -18.30
N GLY A 376 -1.24 15.83 -17.16
CA GLY A 376 -1.08 14.87 -16.08
C GLY A 376 0.30 14.93 -15.38
N THR A 377 1.08 15.99 -15.63
CA THR A 377 2.35 16.31 -14.95
C THR A 377 2.32 17.69 -14.31
N SER A 378 1.21 18.42 -14.42
CA SER A 378 1.03 19.71 -13.79
C SER A 378 1.22 19.61 -12.28
N ASN A 379 1.88 20.59 -11.68
CA ASN A 379 2.15 20.70 -10.24
C ASN A 379 3.06 19.59 -9.66
N LEU A 380 3.61 18.70 -10.47
CA LEU A 380 4.60 17.74 -10.00
C LEU A 380 5.92 18.41 -9.69
N GLN A 381 6.54 18.00 -8.59
CA GLN A 381 7.85 18.47 -8.15
C GLN A 381 8.92 17.40 -8.37
N PRO A 382 10.20 17.77 -8.46
CA PRO A 382 11.28 16.81 -8.55
C PRO A 382 11.34 15.91 -7.30
N LEU A 383 11.78 14.65 -7.46
CA LEU A 383 11.93 13.69 -6.35
C LEU A 383 12.78 14.23 -5.20
N GLY A 384 13.72 15.13 -5.47
CA GLY A 384 14.56 15.73 -4.43
C GLY A 384 13.80 16.39 -3.27
N VAL A 385 12.53 16.76 -3.45
CA VAL A 385 11.68 17.29 -2.37
C VAL A 385 11.33 16.23 -1.31
N ALA A 386 11.45 14.95 -1.62
CA ALA A 386 11.24 13.85 -0.69
C ALA A 386 12.38 13.69 0.34
N GLY A 387 13.50 14.40 0.17
CA GLY A 387 14.66 14.28 1.06
C GLY A 387 15.52 13.05 0.74
N GLN A 388 16.39 12.70 1.68
CA GLN A 388 17.36 11.61 1.52
C GLN A 388 17.11 10.52 2.56
N SER A 389 17.41 9.28 2.18
CA SER A 389 17.45 8.14 3.08
C SER A 389 18.76 7.36 2.97
N ALA A 390 19.04 6.57 4.00
CA ALA A 390 20.12 5.59 3.99
C ALA A 390 19.54 4.22 4.34
N GLN A 391 20.07 3.20 3.69
CA GLN A 391 19.55 1.85 3.82
C GLN A 391 20.64 0.88 4.24
N LEU A 392 20.37 0.08 5.25
CA LEU A 392 21.30 -0.84 5.88
C LEU A 392 20.71 -2.24 5.98
N TRP A 393 21.59 -3.20 6.26
CA TRP A 393 21.23 -4.57 6.56
C TRP A 393 21.84 -5.01 7.90
N LEU A 394 21.09 -5.81 8.68
CA LEU A 394 21.63 -6.52 9.82
C LEU A 394 21.53 -8.02 9.58
N ALA A 395 22.57 -8.75 9.96
CA ALA A 395 22.65 -10.18 9.80
C ALA A 395 23.30 -10.83 11.02
N PRO A 396 23.19 -12.15 11.23
CA PRO A 396 23.90 -12.85 12.28
C PRO A 396 25.40 -12.53 12.22
N PRO A 397 26.08 -12.43 13.38
CA PRO A 397 27.52 -12.25 13.43
C PRO A 397 28.25 -13.33 12.60
N GLY A 398 29.18 -12.91 11.73
CA GLY A 398 29.92 -13.83 10.87
C GLY A 398 29.16 -14.32 9.61
N ALA A 399 27.94 -13.89 9.36
CA ALA A 399 27.21 -14.19 8.14
C ALA A 399 27.95 -13.66 6.89
N LYS A 400 28.00 -14.47 5.85
CA LYS A 400 28.64 -14.09 4.59
C LYS A 400 27.83 -13.02 3.87
N LYS A 401 28.51 -12.21 3.04
CA LYS A 401 27.88 -11.11 2.31
C LYS A 401 26.77 -11.59 1.34
N GLU A 402 26.91 -12.78 0.80
CA GLU A 402 25.97 -13.40 -0.13
C GLU A 402 24.72 -13.97 0.56
N GLU A 403 24.79 -14.20 1.87
CA GLU A 403 23.65 -14.71 2.63
C GLU A 403 22.59 -13.63 2.79
N LYS A 404 21.32 -14.01 2.68
CA LYS A 404 20.19 -13.09 2.85
C LYS A 404 20.20 -12.55 4.29
N ALA A 405 20.25 -11.24 4.42
CA ALA A 405 20.14 -10.60 5.73
C ALA A 405 18.69 -10.58 6.19
N PRO A 406 18.40 -11.01 7.43
CA PRO A 406 17.03 -11.11 7.92
C PRO A 406 16.42 -9.75 8.28
N THR A 407 17.23 -8.72 8.52
CA THR A 407 16.73 -7.39 8.93
C THR A 407 17.17 -6.32 7.95
N SER A 408 16.20 -5.57 7.41
CA SER A 408 16.44 -4.35 6.65
C SER A 408 16.16 -3.12 7.50
N VAL A 409 16.95 -2.06 7.32
CA VAL A 409 16.80 -0.79 8.04
C VAL A 409 16.82 0.35 7.05
N SER A 410 15.89 1.28 7.17
CA SER A 410 15.94 2.59 6.52
C SER A 410 16.13 3.71 7.55
N LEU A 411 16.87 4.74 7.15
CA LEU A 411 17.08 5.95 7.92
C LEU A 411 16.67 7.13 7.04
N SER A 412 15.54 7.73 7.36
CA SER A 412 14.92 8.81 6.57
C SER A 412 15.18 10.16 7.22
N ASP A 413 15.71 11.12 6.46
CA ASP A 413 15.92 12.49 6.94
C ASP A 413 14.60 13.24 7.09
N GLN A 414 14.40 13.87 8.25
CA GLN A 414 13.27 14.72 8.57
C GLN A 414 13.74 16.12 9.02
N GLY A 415 14.77 16.63 8.37
CA GLY A 415 15.41 17.90 8.75
C GLY A 415 16.29 17.76 9.99
N LEU A 416 15.80 18.15 11.16
CA LEU A 416 16.59 18.11 12.41
C LEU A 416 16.76 16.71 13.01
N VAL A 417 15.89 15.77 12.64
CA VAL A 417 15.93 14.39 13.14
C VAL A 417 15.89 13.41 11.99
N GLN A 418 16.25 12.17 12.27
CA GLN A 418 16.10 11.05 11.37
C GLN A 418 15.11 10.05 11.97
N VAL A 419 14.30 9.43 11.10
CA VAL A 419 13.45 8.31 11.46
C VAL A 419 14.16 7.03 11.03
N LEU A 420 14.37 6.14 11.97
CA LEU A 420 14.82 4.77 11.73
C LEU A 420 13.59 3.87 11.67
N GLU A 421 13.54 3.04 10.64
CA GLU A 421 12.63 1.91 10.59
C GLU A 421 13.40 0.63 10.29
N ALA A 422 13.24 -0.38 11.15
CA ALA A 422 13.84 -1.70 10.98
C ALA A 422 12.75 -2.76 10.83
N ALA A 423 12.74 -3.46 9.71
CA ALA A 423 11.95 -4.68 9.52
C ALA A 423 12.78 -5.87 10.00
N VAL A 424 12.56 -6.27 11.23
CA VAL A 424 13.32 -7.30 11.94
C VAL A 424 12.67 -8.65 11.77
N THR A 425 13.46 -9.67 11.39
CA THR A 425 13.02 -11.07 11.33
C THR A 425 14.11 -12.03 11.80
N GLY A 426 13.77 -13.33 11.87
CA GLY A 426 14.75 -14.38 12.24
C GLY A 426 15.08 -14.42 13.72
N LEU A 427 14.19 -13.93 14.57
CA LEU A 427 14.32 -13.94 16.02
C LEU A 427 13.34 -14.94 16.67
N GLU A 428 13.53 -15.24 17.94
CA GLU A 428 12.59 -16.08 18.69
C GLU A 428 11.27 -15.36 18.90
N PRO A 429 10.12 -16.03 18.69
CA PRO A 429 8.80 -15.43 18.90
C PRO A 429 8.53 -15.05 20.38
N GLY A 430 7.85 -13.92 20.57
CA GLY A 430 7.38 -13.47 21.88
C GLY A 430 8.50 -13.15 22.87
N LYS A 431 9.68 -12.79 22.41
CA LYS A 431 10.84 -12.45 23.24
C LYS A 431 11.19 -10.97 23.19
N PRO A 432 11.72 -10.40 24.29
CA PRO A 432 12.25 -9.05 24.31
C PRO A 432 13.60 -8.98 23.63
N TYR A 433 13.80 -7.90 22.88
CA TYR A 433 15.05 -7.55 22.22
C TYR A 433 15.33 -6.05 22.32
N LEU A 434 16.59 -5.72 22.16
CA LEU A 434 17.09 -4.35 22.16
C LEU A 434 17.77 -4.05 20.82
N LEU A 435 17.31 -3.00 20.13
CA LEU A 435 18.08 -2.33 19.09
C LEU A 435 19.03 -1.33 19.77
N ALA A 436 20.31 -1.41 19.49
CA ALA A 436 21.34 -0.57 20.09
C ALA A 436 22.41 -0.15 19.08
N LEU A 437 23.23 0.83 19.46
CA LEU A 437 24.47 1.22 18.77
C LEU A 437 25.65 0.65 19.53
N ALA A 438 26.54 -0.06 18.83
CA ALA A 438 27.78 -0.60 19.37
C ALA A 438 28.98 0.19 18.86
N THR A 439 30.07 0.24 19.64
CA THR A 439 31.35 0.84 19.19
C THR A 439 32.11 -0.04 18.21
N GLU A 440 31.85 -1.35 18.26
CA GLU A 440 32.55 -2.32 17.43
C GLU A 440 31.61 -2.97 16.40
N PRO A 441 32.06 -3.27 15.18
CA PRO A 441 31.25 -3.91 14.16
C PRO A 441 30.77 -5.33 14.53
N SER A 442 31.47 -5.99 15.45
CA SER A 442 31.06 -7.28 16.02
C SER A 442 29.84 -7.21 16.93
N GLY A 443 29.38 -6.01 17.28
CA GLY A 443 28.31 -5.80 18.25
C GLY A 443 28.81 -5.81 19.70
N THR A 444 30.10 -5.66 19.89
CA THR A 444 30.74 -5.56 21.23
C THR A 444 31.16 -4.14 21.56
N GLY A 445 31.80 -3.93 22.68
CA GLY A 445 32.22 -2.63 23.17
C GLY A 445 31.14 -1.90 23.96
N VAL A 446 31.15 -0.56 23.89
CA VAL A 446 30.12 0.25 24.55
C VAL A 446 28.84 0.19 23.74
N LEU A 447 27.74 -0.13 24.41
CA LEU A 447 26.41 -0.20 23.85
C LEU A 447 25.58 1.02 24.26
N GLU A 448 24.91 1.62 23.29
CA GLU A 448 23.96 2.72 23.49
C GLU A 448 22.55 2.24 23.05
N PRO A 449 21.61 2.07 23.99
CA PRO A 449 20.24 1.67 23.67
C PRO A 449 19.54 2.64 22.75
N VAL A 450 18.90 2.14 21.70
CA VAL A 450 18.08 2.90 20.75
C VAL A 450 16.59 2.64 21.00
N GLN A 451 16.17 1.36 20.95
CA GLN A 451 14.79 0.99 21.12
C GLN A 451 14.65 -0.46 21.63
N GLY A 452 13.94 -0.64 22.72
CA GLY A 452 13.48 -1.97 23.17
C GLY A 452 12.24 -2.39 22.38
N PHE A 453 12.13 -3.69 22.05
CA PHE A 453 10.96 -4.22 21.34
C PHE A 453 10.67 -5.68 21.71
N MET A 454 9.45 -6.12 21.41
CA MET A 454 9.04 -7.51 21.51
C MET A 454 8.80 -8.07 20.12
N THR A 455 9.24 -9.30 19.88
CA THR A 455 8.88 -10.00 18.65
C THR A 455 7.44 -10.51 18.73
N ASN A 456 6.78 -10.48 17.56
CA ASN A 456 5.44 -11.06 17.38
C ASN A 456 5.51 -12.60 17.31
N PRO A 457 4.36 -13.32 17.21
CA PRO A 457 4.34 -14.78 17.08
C PRO A 457 5.09 -15.34 15.87
N ALA A 458 5.37 -14.53 14.86
CA ALA A 458 6.19 -14.91 13.69
C ALA A 458 7.69 -14.66 13.89
N GLY A 459 8.15 -14.27 15.08
CA GLY A 459 9.55 -13.94 15.35
C GLY A 459 10.04 -12.67 14.65
N ALA A 460 9.13 -11.73 14.42
CA ALA A 460 9.38 -10.49 13.66
C ALA A 460 8.91 -9.26 14.42
N ALA A 461 9.40 -8.08 14.01
CA ALA A 461 8.94 -6.78 14.50
C ALA A 461 9.23 -5.67 13.48
N ILE A 462 8.38 -4.64 13.45
CA ILE A 462 8.73 -3.35 12.89
C ILE A 462 9.17 -2.47 14.06
N VAL A 463 10.40 -1.99 14.01
CA VAL A 463 11.03 -1.21 15.09
C VAL A 463 11.30 0.20 14.59
N ASN A 464 10.70 1.19 15.23
CA ASN A 464 10.88 2.60 14.89
C ASN A 464 11.65 3.34 15.98
N ALA A 465 12.57 4.24 15.56
CA ALA A 465 13.29 5.12 16.45
C ALA A 465 13.50 6.50 15.82
N ILE A 466 13.71 7.52 16.63
CA ILE A 466 13.94 8.90 16.19
C ILE A 466 15.22 9.40 16.82
N GLY A 467 16.08 10.01 16.00
CA GLY A 467 17.34 10.63 16.47
C GLY A 467 18.35 10.88 15.36
N PRO A 468 19.52 11.41 15.66
CA PRO A 468 20.60 11.64 14.70
C PRO A 468 21.39 10.35 14.38
N ILE A 469 20.69 9.27 14.08
CA ILE A 469 21.26 7.91 13.98
C ILE A 469 22.13 7.73 12.74
N ARG A 470 21.82 8.43 11.64
CA ARG A 470 22.54 8.29 10.37
C ARG A 470 24.01 8.71 10.47
N GLN A 471 24.30 9.87 11.10
CA GLN A 471 25.68 10.35 11.30
C GLN A 471 26.49 9.37 12.16
N VAL A 472 25.86 8.79 13.16
CA VAL A 472 26.49 7.81 14.04
C VAL A 472 26.83 6.53 13.29
N VAL A 473 25.88 5.95 12.56
CA VAL A 473 26.11 4.66 11.85
C VAL A 473 27.01 4.77 10.62
N ARG A 474 27.11 5.96 10.00
CA ARG A 474 28.02 6.20 8.87
C ARG A 474 29.41 6.62 9.29
N GLY A 475 29.54 7.29 10.45
CA GLY A 475 30.76 8.01 10.85
C GLY A 475 30.97 9.25 9.97
N GLU A 476 31.27 10.39 10.59
CA GLU A 476 31.70 11.63 9.93
C GLU A 476 32.96 12.12 10.62
N ASP A 477 33.76 13.00 9.99
CA ASP A 477 35.13 13.36 10.33
C ASP A 477 35.49 13.61 11.82
N LYS A 478 34.52 13.78 12.70
CA LYS A 478 34.76 13.98 14.14
C LYS A 478 33.85 13.12 15.04
N ILE A 479 32.99 12.29 14.47
CA ILE A 479 32.05 11.44 15.23
C ILE A 479 32.45 9.99 15.01
N PRO A 480 32.87 9.25 16.06
CA PRO A 480 33.21 7.85 15.92
C PRO A 480 32.03 7.06 15.33
N ARG A 481 32.32 6.24 14.33
CA ARG A 481 31.33 5.35 13.75
C ARG A 481 30.73 4.45 14.83
N ARG A 482 29.43 4.21 14.75
CA ARG A 482 28.67 3.24 15.52
C ARG A 482 28.04 2.22 14.59
N TYR A 483 27.68 1.08 15.13
CA TYR A 483 27.09 -0.03 14.37
C TYR A 483 25.76 -0.42 15.00
N LEU A 484 24.72 -0.53 14.18
CA LEU A 484 23.43 -1.03 14.64
C LEU A 484 23.54 -2.51 14.96
N VAL A 485 23.00 -2.90 16.10
CA VAL A 485 22.99 -4.29 16.59
C VAL A 485 21.66 -4.64 17.22
N ILE A 486 21.30 -5.90 17.19
CA ILE A 486 20.15 -6.45 17.92
C ILE A 486 20.64 -7.44 18.96
N LEU A 487 20.23 -7.23 20.20
CA LEU A 487 20.58 -8.07 21.35
C LEU A 487 19.31 -8.66 21.96
N PRO A 488 19.32 -9.93 22.42
CA PRO A 488 18.23 -10.48 23.22
C PRO A 488 18.21 -9.84 24.60
N GLY A 489 17.01 -9.49 25.10
CA GLY A 489 16.80 -8.93 26.42
C GLY A 489 16.41 -7.47 26.44
N THR A 490 16.73 -6.79 27.51
CA THR A 490 16.41 -5.38 27.82
C THR A 490 17.68 -4.55 27.98
N PRO A 491 17.60 -3.20 28.04
CA PRO A 491 18.77 -2.35 28.25
C PRO A 491 19.60 -2.74 29.48
N ASP A 492 18.95 -3.13 30.56
CA ASP A 492 19.61 -3.46 31.84
C ASP A 492 20.07 -4.93 31.92
N ASN A 493 19.53 -5.81 31.06
CA ASN A 493 19.86 -7.23 31.07
C ASN A 493 19.73 -7.82 29.66
N HIS A 494 20.83 -7.84 28.93
CA HIS A 494 20.88 -8.32 27.54
C HIS A 494 22.00 -9.34 27.32
N GLY A 495 21.81 -10.21 26.31
CA GLY A 495 22.83 -11.14 25.84
C GLY A 495 23.78 -10.53 24.80
N ALA A 496 24.55 -11.40 24.17
CA ALA A 496 25.40 -11.01 23.03
C ALA A 496 24.55 -10.66 21.81
N ALA A 497 25.10 -9.84 20.90
CA ALA A 497 24.42 -9.46 19.68
C ALA A 497 24.08 -10.70 18.81
N VAL A 498 22.83 -10.80 18.40
CA VAL A 498 22.31 -11.86 17.50
C VAL A 498 22.24 -11.42 16.05
N GLN A 499 22.19 -10.11 15.82
CA GLN A 499 22.31 -9.51 14.49
C GLN A 499 23.16 -8.24 14.59
N VAL A 500 24.03 -8.03 13.60
CA VAL A 500 24.93 -6.89 13.51
C VAL A 500 24.84 -6.26 12.13
N GLN A 501 25.11 -4.94 12.06
CA GLN A 501 25.13 -4.20 10.81
C GLN A 501 26.19 -4.77 9.86
N ARG A 502 25.79 -5.02 8.61
CA ARG A 502 26.71 -5.37 7.52
C ARG A 502 27.42 -4.13 6.99
N GLU A 503 28.68 -4.31 6.60
CA GLU A 503 29.48 -3.31 5.85
C GLU A 503 29.17 -3.32 4.35
#